data_f73ff6390134cb0ea0c07c7709a54d1e
#
_entry.id   f73ff6390134cb0ea0c07c7709a54d1e
#
_cell.length_a   1.000
_cell.length_b   1.000
_cell.length_c   1.000
_cell.angle_alpha   90.00
_cell.angle_beta   90.00
_cell.angle_gamma   90.00
#
_symmetry.space_group_name_H-M   'P 1'
#
loop_
_entity.id
_entity.type
_entity.pdbx_description
1 polymer ?
#
loop_
_entity_poly.entity_id
_entity_poly.type
_entity_poly.pdbx_seq_one_letter_code
_entity_poly.pdbx_strand_id
1 'polypeptide(L)'
;MNSLRDNLGLSLSGADPHSLEHYERGLAQFQCYAGDPLAAVEAALALRPDFVMAHVLRAYLHLLGTEPEGLAVARQCLQQAQGLPADARERGHLAAIVALLDGHWSRAGLILEDVAIEAPQDILALQAGHQVDFFSGHSRMLRDRIARALPHWRMGMPGYHALLGMYAFGLEENGDYAAAEATGRSAVELQPRDGWAQHAVAHVLEMQNRQREGIAWMRGNQQHWTGDSFFQGHNWWHLALYYLDLGEVDEALALFDGPIFGARSSLVLDLVDAAALLWRLHLQGVELGSRWQAVADGWAPLATAGQYAFNDAHAMMAFVGAGRDEAAAALLAAQHRALQGDADNRRFTAEVGQPLCLALQAFGQGEYRRCVELLRPIRSIAQRFGGSHAQRDLLDLTLLEAALRGGQLALGRALAAERLQAKPHNGVARRYSQRAAELAA
;
A
#
# COMPACT_ATOMS: atom_id res chain seq x y z
N MET A 1 40.09 11.01 4.47
CA MET A 1 39.61 10.96 3.06
C MET A 1 38.32 11.75 3.02
N ASN A 2 38.17 12.74 2.11
CA ASN A 2 36.87 13.39 1.93
C ASN A 2 35.88 12.33 1.43
N SER A 3 34.85 12.00 2.22
CA SER A 3 33.77 11.14 1.75
C SER A 3 33.06 11.82 0.56
N LEU A 4 32.74 11.06 -0.49
CA LEU A 4 31.92 11.54 -1.59
C LEU A 4 30.54 11.95 -1.03
N ARG A 5 29.90 12.93 -1.66
CA ARG A 5 28.57 13.38 -1.27
C ARG A 5 27.61 13.23 -2.44
N ASP A 6 26.36 12.94 -2.15
CA ASP A 6 25.28 12.94 -3.13
C ASP A 6 24.86 14.37 -3.53
N ASN A 7 23.90 14.45 -4.42
CA ASN A 7 23.34 15.72 -4.92
C ASN A 7 22.53 16.52 -3.86
N LEU A 8 22.29 15.95 -2.68
CA LEU A 8 21.71 16.59 -1.50
C LEU A 8 22.77 16.93 -0.43
N GLY A 9 24.03 16.63 -0.69
CA GLY A 9 25.16 16.93 0.19
C GLY A 9 25.38 15.91 1.30
N LEU A 10 24.71 14.75 1.28
CA LEU A 10 24.88 13.68 2.26
C LEU A 10 26.12 12.83 1.93
N SER A 11 26.88 12.49 2.96
CA SER A 11 28.09 11.66 2.83
C SER A 11 27.74 10.23 2.45
N LEU A 12 28.55 9.63 1.58
CA LEU A 12 28.38 8.27 1.07
C LEU A 12 29.66 7.45 1.24
N SER A 13 29.59 6.42 2.07
CA SER A 13 30.72 5.52 2.34
C SER A 13 30.85 4.48 1.24
N GLY A 14 32.08 4.29 0.75
CA GLY A 14 32.38 3.31 -0.28
C GLY A 14 32.09 3.71 -1.72
N ALA A 15 31.42 4.84 -1.96
CA ALA A 15 31.06 5.31 -3.29
C ALA A 15 32.25 5.91 -4.05
N ASP A 16 32.19 5.82 -5.39
CA ASP A 16 32.98 6.62 -6.32
C ASP A 16 32.02 7.36 -7.30
N PRO A 17 32.52 8.30 -8.16
CA PRO A 17 31.63 9.08 -9.03
C PRO A 17 30.73 8.23 -9.93
N HIS A 18 31.22 7.10 -10.46
CA HIS A 18 30.45 6.26 -11.39
C HIS A 18 29.37 5.44 -10.65
N SER A 19 29.70 4.86 -9.51
CA SER A 19 28.72 4.14 -8.67
C SER A 19 27.67 5.11 -8.10
N LEU A 20 28.05 6.36 -7.82
CA LEU A 20 27.13 7.41 -7.38
C LEU A 20 26.07 7.71 -8.45
N GLU A 21 26.45 7.87 -9.72
CA GLU A 21 25.51 8.12 -10.82
C GLU A 21 24.44 7.01 -10.92
N HIS A 22 24.84 5.75 -10.74
CA HIS A 22 23.91 4.63 -10.74
C HIS A 22 22.99 4.64 -9.51
N TYR A 23 23.53 4.91 -8.33
CA TYR A 23 22.76 5.01 -7.09
C TYR A 23 21.72 6.14 -7.16
N GLU A 24 22.11 7.35 -7.55
CA GLU A 24 21.20 8.50 -7.68
C GLU A 24 20.10 8.24 -8.71
N ARG A 25 20.43 7.56 -9.82
CA ARG A 25 19.43 7.12 -10.80
C ARG A 25 18.44 6.13 -10.18
N GLY A 26 18.91 5.12 -9.47
CA GLY A 26 18.05 4.14 -8.78
C GLY A 26 17.16 4.80 -7.73
N LEU A 27 17.71 5.75 -6.97
CA LEU A 27 16.94 6.50 -5.98
C LEU A 27 15.86 7.36 -6.64
N ALA A 28 16.17 8.07 -7.72
CA ALA A 28 15.20 8.88 -8.46
C ALA A 28 14.08 8.02 -9.10
N GLN A 29 14.42 6.84 -9.61
CA GLN A 29 13.44 5.88 -10.11
C GLN A 29 12.53 5.35 -8.99
N PHE A 30 13.07 5.05 -7.83
CA PHE A 30 12.29 4.63 -6.65
C PHE A 30 11.36 5.75 -6.17
N GLN A 31 11.79 6.99 -6.18
CA GLN A 31 10.96 8.15 -5.84
C GLN A 31 9.75 8.32 -6.75
N CYS A 32 9.90 8.01 -8.04
CA CYS A 32 8.81 8.07 -9.02
C CYS A 32 7.98 6.78 -9.12
N TYR A 33 8.41 5.69 -8.48
CA TYR A 33 7.87 4.35 -8.68
C TYR A 33 7.88 3.91 -10.16
N ALA A 34 8.96 4.25 -10.86
CA ALA A 34 9.10 4.03 -12.30
C ALA A 34 10.53 3.63 -12.67
N GLY A 35 10.69 2.98 -13.83
CA GLY A 35 11.98 2.47 -14.31
C GLY A 35 12.37 1.17 -13.61
N ASP A 36 13.68 0.92 -13.53
CA ASP A 36 14.26 -0.25 -12.86
C ASP A 36 15.28 0.20 -11.81
N PRO A 37 14.83 0.57 -10.60
CA PRO A 37 15.72 0.99 -9.54
C PRO A 37 16.63 -0.16 -9.06
N LEU A 38 16.20 -1.41 -9.21
CA LEU A 38 16.99 -2.58 -8.82
C LEU A 38 18.19 -2.77 -9.74
N ALA A 39 17.99 -2.75 -11.06
CA ALA A 39 19.10 -2.80 -12.02
C ALA A 39 20.08 -1.63 -11.83
N ALA A 40 19.57 -0.44 -11.51
CA ALA A 40 20.42 0.71 -11.25
C ALA A 40 21.31 0.52 -10.02
N VAL A 41 20.75 0.07 -8.89
CA VAL A 41 21.53 -0.16 -7.66
C VAL A 41 22.47 -1.34 -7.77
N GLU A 42 22.11 -2.38 -8.52
CA GLU A 42 23.01 -3.53 -8.81
C GLU A 42 24.21 -3.09 -9.65
N ALA A 43 24.02 -2.18 -10.63
CA ALA A 43 25.13 -1.59 -11.37
C ALA A 43 26.06 -0.76 -10.47
N ALA A 44 25.53 -0.02 -9.49
CA ALA A 44 26.34 0.67 -8.49
C ALA A 44 27.19 -0.30 -7.66
N LEU A 45 26.61 -1.40 -7.19
CA LEU A 45 27.26 -2.44 -6.38
C LEU A 45 28.29 -3.26 -7.20
N ALA A 46 28.05 -3.45 -8.50
CA ALA A 46 29.01 -4.10 -9.38
C ALA A 46 30.31 -3.28 -9.53
N LEU A 47 30.19 -1.95 -9.51
CA LEU A 47 31.35 -1.03 -9.53
C LEU A 47 32.01 -0.91 -8.17
N ARG A 48 31.20 -0.80 -7.11
CA ARG A 48 31.66 -0.59 -5.73
C ARG A 48 30.90 -1.52 -4.76
N PRO A 49 31.38 -2.74 -4.56
CA PRO A 49 30.79 -3.70 -3.62
C PRO A 49 30.81 -3.23 -2.14
N ASP A 50 31.62 -2.22 -1.83
CA ASP A 50 31.73 -1.58 -0.52
C ASP A 50 30.85 -0.32 -0.35
N PHE A 51 29.97 -0.02 -1.31
CA PHE A 51 29.07 1.13 -1.25
C PHE A 51 27.86 0.86 -0.31
N VAL A 52 27.92 1.38 0.92
CA VAL A 52 26.96 1.10 1.99
C VAL A 52 25.53 1.48 1.58
N MET A 53 25.30 2.71 1.08
CA MET A 53 23.94 3.17 0.75
C MET A 53 23.35 2.46 -0.47
N ALA A 54 24.14 1.88 -1.36
CA ALA A 54 23.63 1.02 -2.42
C ALA A 54 23.08 -0.31 -1.88
N HIS A 55 23.75 -0.93 -0.89
CA HIS A 55 23.19 -2.08 -0.18
C HIS A 55 21.92 -1.72 0.58
N VAL A 56 21.86 -0.55 1.21
CA VAL A 56 20.68 -0.03 1.91
C VAL A 56 19.49 0.13 0.95
N LEU A 57 19.70 0.81 -0.19
CA LEU A 57 18.62 1.00 -1.17
C LEU A 57 18.13 -0.35 -1.72
N ARG A 58 19.06 -1.26 -2.07
CA ARG A 58 18.69 -2.61 -2.52
C ARG A 58 17.87 -3.36 -1.48
N ALA A 59 18.24 -3.29 -0.20
CA ALA A 59 17.51 -3.93 0.88
C ALA A 59 16.08 -3.36 1.01
N TYR A 60 15.89 -2.04 0.95
CA TYR A 60 14.55 -1.43 1.00
C TYR A 60 13.69 -1.80 -0.22
N LEU A 61 14.26 -1.83 -1.43
CA LEU A 61 13.52 -2.26 -2.62
C LEU A 61 12.92 -3.66 -2.48
N HIS A 62 13.60 -4.55 -1.75
CA HIS A 62 13.11 -5.90 -1.48
C HIS A 62 12.23 -6.04 -0.24
N LEU A 63 12.37 -5.16 0.77
CA LEU A 63 11.59 -5.24 2.00
C LEU A 63 10.22 -4.55 1.88
N LEU A 64 10.18 -3.43 1.15
CA LEU A 64 8.99 -2.58 1.06
C LEU A 64 7.95 -3.07 0.05
N GLY A 65 8.27 -4.09 -0.75
CA GLY A 65 7.28 -4.82 -1.55
C GLY A 65 6.44 -5.80 -0.73
N THR A 66 6.89 -6.15 0.49
CA THR A 66 6.25 -7.13 1.38
C THR A 66 6.24 -8.58 0.87
N GLU A 67 7.00 -8.91 -0.18
CA GLU A 67 7.22 -10.27 -0.66
C GLU A 67 8.12 -11.04 0.31
N PRO A 68 7.77 -12.29 0.68
CA PRO A 68 8.59 -13.12 1.59
C PRO A 68 10.01 -13.39 1.07
N GLU A 69 10.18 -13.53 -0.25
CA GLU A 69 11.46 -13.77 -0.91
C GLU A 69 12.43 -12.59 -0.72
N GLY A 70 11.89 -11.37 -0.61
CA GLY A 70 12.67 -10.15 -0.38
C GLY A 70 13.50 -10.18 0.92
N LEU A 71 13.02 -10.90 1.94
CA LEU A 71 13.74 -11.04 3.22
C LEU A 71 15.13 -11.68 3.06
N ALA A 72 15.27 -12.67 2.18
CA ALA A 72 16.54 -13.34 1.95
C ALA A 72 17.57 -12.40 1.31
N VAL A 73 17.13 -11.62 0.31
CA VAL A 73 17.99 -10.64 -0.37
C VAL A 73 18.38 -9.50 0.57
N ALA A 74 17.44 -8.98 1.35
CA ALA A 74 17.74 -7.92 2.32
C ALA A 74 18.71 -8.37 3.41
N ARG A 75 18.61 -9.63 3.90
CA ARG A 75 19.61 -10.21 4.82
C ARG A 75 21.01 -10.27 4.19
N GLN A 76 21.10 -10.65 2.92
CA GLN A 76 22.37 -10.65 2.19
C GLN A 76 22.95 -9.23 2.08
N CYS A 77 22.14 -8.23 1.72
CA CYS A 77 22.58 -6.83 1.69
C CYS A 77 23.10 -6.37 3.05
N LEU A 78 22.37 -6.68 4.13
CA LEU A 78 22.76 -6.34 5.48
C LEU A 78 24.10 -6.99 5.86
N GLN A 79 24.29 -8.29 5.60
CA GLN A 79 25.52 -9.02 5.87
C GLN A 79 26.73 -8.41 5.15
N GLN A 80 26.54 -7.98 3.90
CA GLN A 80 27.58 -7.32 3.12
C GLN A 80 27.94 -5.93 3.65
N ALA A 81 26.93 -5.17 4.11
CA ALA A 81 27.11 -3.79 4.56
C ALA A 81 27.58 -3.64 6.02
N GLN A 82 27.21 -4.55 6.92
CA GLN A 82 27.48 -4.43 8.37
C GLN A 82 28.97 -4.33 8.76
N GLY A 83 29.85 -4.92 7.95
CA GLY A 83 31.30 -4.91 8.18
C GLY A 83 32.01 -3.70 7.54
N LEU A 84 31.30 -2.88 6.78
CA LEU A 84 31.87 -1.76 6.05
C LEU A 84 31.96 -0.49 6.92
N PRO A 85 32.94 0.39 6.68
CA PRO A 85 32.95 1.72 7.28
C PRO A 85 31.68 2.47 6.89
N ALA A 86 30.91 2.93 7.87
CA ALA A 86 29.66 3.66 7.69
C ALA A 86 29.60 4.85 8.63
N ASP A 87 28.96 5.95 8.22
CA ASP A 87 28.71 7.08 9.11
C ASP A 87 27.49 6.83 10.05
N ALA A 88 27.13 7.79 10.88
CA ALA A 88 26.03 7.63 11.83
C ALA A 88 24.67 7.46 11.14
N ARG A 89 24.43 8.22 10.06
CA ARG A 89 23.21 8.16 9.24
C ARG A 89 23.08 6.79 8.55
N GLU A 90 24.14 6.32 7.90
CA GLU A 90 24.18 5.02 7.23
C GLU A 90 23.95 3.87 8.22
N ARG A 91 24.56 3.96 9.42
CA ARG A 91 24.29 2.99 10.51
C ARG A 91 22.83 3.02 10.97
N GLY A 92 22.18 4.17 10.98
CA GLY A 92 20.76 4.30 11.24
C GLY A 92 19.92 3.50 10.25
N HIS A 93 20.21 3.61 8.94
CA HIS A 93 19.55 2.80 7.92
C HIS A 93 19.78 1.30 8.11
N LEU A 94 21.02 0.88 8.40
CA LEU A 94 21.31 -0.53 8.65
C LEU A 94 20.54 -1.05 9.88
N ALA A 95 20.44 -0.25 10.94
CA ALA A 95 19.64 -0.60 12.12
C ALA A 95 18.14 -0.70 11.82
N ALA A 96 17.60 0.16 10.96
CA ALA A 96 16.22 0.08 10.50
C ALA A 96 15.97 -1.20 9.68
N ILE A 97 16.91 -1.59 8.79
CA ILE A 97 16.85 -2.85 8.04
C ILE A 97 16.85 -4.06 8.97
N VAL A 98 17.69 -4.06 10.04
CA VAL A 98 17.65 -5.11 11.07
C VAL A 98 16.26 -5.22 11.68
N ALA A 99 15.69 -4.10 12.11
CA ALA A 99 14.36 -4.09 12.72
C ALA A 99 13.27 -4.59 11.75
N LEU A 100 13.33 -4.23 10.45
CA LEU A 100 12.41 -4.73 9.42
C LEU A 100 12.54 -6.24 9.21
N LEU A 101 13.76 -6.76 9.16
CA LEU A 101 14.06 -8.20 9.02
C LEU A 101 13.58 -9.01 10.22
N ASP A 102 13.62 -8.43 11.41
CA ASP A 102 13.12 -9.03 12.65
C ASP A 102 11.58 -8.86 12.79
N GLY A 103 10.91 -8.17 11.83
CA GLY A 103 9.48 -7.93 11.86
C GLY A 103 9.04 -6.82 12.82
N HIS A 104 9.96 -6.03 13.34
CA HIS A 104 9.69 -4.90 14.25
C HIS A 104 9.54 -3.59 13.47
N TRP A 105 8.49 -3.50 12.66
CA TRP A 105 8.27 -2.39 11.73
C TRP A 105 8.07 -1.05 12.45
N SER A 106 7.34 -1.04 13.57
CA SER A 106 7.17 0.18 14.38
C SER A 106 8.52 0.71 14.90
N ARG A 107 9.44 -0.19 15.27
CA ARG A 107 10.79 0.18 15.68
C ARG A 107 11.60 0.72 14.50
N ALA A 108 11.50 0.10 13.33
CA ALA A 108 12.14 0.60 12.11
C ALA A 108 11.67 2.02 11.77
N GLY A 109 10.36 2.27 11.88
CA GLY A 109 9.77 3.59 11.70
C GLY A 109 10.35 4.65 12.64
N LEU A 110 10.56 4.33 13.91
CA LEU A 110 11.20 5.24 14.88
C LEU A 110 12.68 5.49 14.56
N ILE A 111 13.44 4.44 14.18
CA ILE A 111 14.84 4.61 13.78
C ILE A 111 14.95 5.52 12.55
N LEU A 112 14.10 5.31 11.54
CA LEU A 112 14.06 6.16 10.36
C LEU A 112 13.57 7.58 10.65
N GLU A 113 12.75 7.76 11.70
CA GLU A 113 12.38 9.06 12.21
C GLU A 113 13.60 9.81 12.78
N ASP A 114 14.40 9.13 13.61
CA ASP A 114 15.65 9.69 14.17
C ASP A 114 16.63 10.07 13.05
N VAL A 115 16.82 9.20 12.05
CA VAL A 115 17.66 9.49 10.87
C VAL A 115 17.16 10.75 10.14
N ALA A 116 15.84 10.85 9.90
CA ALA A 116 15.26 12.00 9.19
C ALA A 116 15.26 13.29 10.01
N ILE A 117 15.28 13.23 11.34
CA ILE A 117 15.42 14.39 12.22
C ILE A 117 16.85 14.94 12.15
N GLU A 118 17.86 14.08 12.23
CA GLU A 118 19.27 14.46 12.17
C GLU A 118 19.72 14.83 10.74
N ALA A 119 19.13 14.20 9.72
CA ALA A 119 19.42 14.44 8.32
C ALA A 119 18.11 14.69 7.52
N PRO A 120 17.47 15.85 7.66
CA PRO A 120 16.14 16.11 7.09
C PRO A 120 16.10 16.11 5.54
N GLN A 121 17.24 16.07 4.88
CA GLN A 121 17.39 15.93 3.45
C GLN A 121 17.61 14.46 3.01
N ASP A 122 17.62 13.52 3.94
CA ASP A 122 17.69 12.09 3.59
C ASP A 122 16.34 11.60 3.07
N ILE A 123 16.14 11.75 1.76
CA ILE A 123 14.90 11.38 1.08
C ILE A 123 14.63 9.87 1.17
N LEU A 124 15.67 9.04 1.25
CA LEU A 124 15.50 7.60 1.38
C LEU A 124 14.95 7.22 2.78
N ALA A 125 15.45 7.87 3.86
CA ALA A 125 14.90 7.70 5.19
C ALA A 125 13.45 8.18 5.28
N LEU A 126 13.14 9.30 4.64
CA LEU A 126 11.77 9.84 4.57
C LEU A 126 10.84 8.88 3.83
N GLN A 127 11.23 8.37 2.65
CA GLN A 127 10.39 7.49 1.86
C GLN A 127 10.22 6.11 2.49
N ALA A 128 11.29 5.49 2.95
CA ALA A 128 11.21 4.20 3.64
C ALA A 128 10.40 4.31 4.94
N GLY A 129 10.62 5.36 5.72
CA GLY A 129 9.84 5.63 6.93
C GLY A 129 8.36 5.89 6.65
N HIS A 130 8.04 6.62 5.60
CA HIS A 130 6.66 6.86 5.16
C HIS A 130 5.93 5.56 4.77
N GLN A 131 6.60 4.66 4.04
CA GLN A 131 6.01 3.36 3.70
C GLN A 131 5.84 2.46 4.93
N VAL A 132 6.81 2.45 5.85
CA VAL A 132 6.68 1.72 7.13
C VAL A 132 5.53 2.26 7.98
N ASP A 133 5.36 3.58 8.04
CA ASP A 133 4.21 4.20 8.72
C ASP A 133 2.88 3.77 8.08
N PHE A 134 2.83 3.69 6.75
CA PHE A 134 1.66 3.20 6.02
C PHE A 134 1.34 1.74 6.35
N PHE A 135 2.31 0.84 6.27
CA PHE A 135 2.13 -0.58 6.57
C PHE A 135 1.79 -0.86 8.03
N SER A 136 2.21 0.02 8.94
CA SER A 136 1.95 -0.11 10.39
C SER A 136 0.69 0.62 10.84
N GLY A 137 -0.01 1.32 9.92
CA GLY A 137 -1.23 2.07 10.20
C GLY A 137 -1.03 3.34 11.02
N HIS A 138 0.16 3.93 10.95
CA HIS A 138 0.51 5.17 11.65
C HIS A 138 0.14 6.40 10.80
N SER A 139 -1.16 6.57 10.46
CA SER A 139 -1.65 7.61 9.54
C SER A 139 -1.18 9.02 9.90
N ARG A 140 -1.13 9.36 11.18
CA ARG A 140 -0.59 10.65 11.61
C ARG A 140 0.87 10.85 11.18
N MET A 141 1.68 9.80 11.25
CA MET A 141 3.11 9.88 10.92
C MET A 141 3.36 10.04 9.41
N LEU A 142 2.45 9.58 8.56
CA LEU A 142 2.51 9.85 7.12
C LEU A 142 2.61 11.35 6.82
N ARG A 143 1.91 12.19 7.59
CA ARG A 143 1.97 13.65 7.49
C ARG A 143 3.14 14.25 8.28
N ASP A 144 3.24 13.90 9.56
CA ASP A 144 4.11 14.61 10.51
C ASP A 144 5.60 14.35 10.23
N ARG A 145 5.97 13.16 9.73
CA ARG A 145 7.34 12.85 9.27
C ARG A 145 7.79 13.82 8.20
N ILE A 146 6.95 14.05 7.21
CA ILE A 146 7.27 14.91 6.07
C ILE A 146 7.18 16.40 6.48
N ALA A 147 6.18 16.77 7.28
CA ALA A 147 6.02 18.13 7.77
C ALA A 147 7.27 18.65 8.51
N ARG A 148 7.96 17.79 9.26
CA ARG A 148 9.21 18.12 9.95
C ARG A 148 10.38 18.35 9.01
N ALA A 149 10.43 17.64 7.88
CA ALA A 149 11.50 17.79 6.90
C ALA A 149 11.30 19.02 5.99
N LEU A 150 10.05 19.38 5.67
CA LEU A 150 9.69 20.46 4.73
C LEU A 150 10.49 21.77 4.90
N PRO A 151 10.75 22.31 6.12
CA PRO A 151 11.52 23.54 6.30
C PRO A 151 12.95 23.49 5.75
N HIS A 152 13.50 22.29 5.51
CA HIS A 152 14.85 22.06 4.99
C HIS A 152 14.89 21.85 3.47
N TRP A 153 13.71 21.89 2.81
CA TRP A 153 13.55 21.64 1.39
C TRP A 153 13.05 22.89 0.66
N ARG A 154 13.39 22.98 -0.63
CA ARG A 154 12.91 24.04 -1.52
C ARG A 154 12.78 23.53 -2.94
N MET A 155 11.99 24.22 -3.74
CA MET A 155 11.86 23.97 -5.16
C MET A 155 13.25 23.94 -5.85
N GLY A 156 13.43 22.97 -6.73
CA GLY A 156 14.68 22.73 -7.45
C GLY A 156 15.64 21.75 -6.77
N MET A 157 15.39 21.35 -5.53
CA MET A 157 16.17 20.27 -4.90
C MET A 157 15.76 18.92 -5.51
N PRO A 158 16.73 18.00 -5.77
CA PRO A 158 16.42 16.64 -6.20
C PRO A 158 15.46 15.94 -5.24
N GLY A 159 14.41 15.27 -5.76
CA GLY A 159 13.42 14.56 -4.94
C GLY A 159 12.36 15.45 -4.26
N TYR A 160 12.37 16.77 -4.47
CA TYR A 160 11.37 17.66 -3.84
C TYR A 160 9.93 17.30 -4.24
N HIS A 161 9.70 16.85 -5.48
CA HIS A 161 8.40 16.33 -5.92
C HIS A 161 7.94 15.14 -5.07
N ALA A 162 8.83 14.17 -4.81
CA ALA A 162 8.50 12.98 -4.01
C ALA A 162 8.19 13.34 -2.56
N LEU A 163 8.91 14.32 -1.98
CA LEU A 163 8.59 14.87 -0.66
C LEU A 163 7.16 15.43 -0.64
N LEU A 164 6.79 16.22 -1.66
CA LEU A 164 5.44 16.79 -1.77
C LEU A 164 4.39 15.70 -1.99
N GLY A 165 4.68 14.66 -2.80
CA GLY A 165 3.78 13.52 -3.01
C GLY A 165 3.49 12.76 -1.72
N MET A 166 4.53 12.47 -0.92
CA MET A 166 4.38 11.86 0.40
C MET A 166 3.59 12.76 1.37
N TYR A 167 3.85 14.07 1.35
CA TYR A 167 3.10 15.01 2.19
C TYR A 167 1.62 15.08 1.80
N ALA A 168 1.33 15.10 0.50
CA ALA A 168 -0.04 15.09 -0.02
C ALA A 168 -0.81 13.85 0.45
N PHE A 169 -0.20 12.67 0.36
CA PHE A 169 -0.82 11.44 0.85
C PHE A 169 -1.03 11.46 2.37
N GLY A 170 -0.04 11.95 3.12
CA GLY A 170 -0.16 12.11 4.57
C GLY A 170 -1.26 13.09 4.99
N LEU A 171 -1.45 14.19 4.25
CA LEU A 171 -2.55 15.13 4.46
C LEU A 171 -3.91 14.48 4.16
N GLU A 172 -4.00 13.71 3.07
CA GLU A 172 -5.22 13.00 2.67
C GLU A 172 -5.65 12.00 3.75
N GLU A 173 -4.75 11.12 4.21
CA GLU A 173 -5.03 10.12 5.26
C GLU A 173 -5.36 10.76 6.63
N ASN A 174 -5.13 12.06 6.80
CA ASN A 174 -5.53 12.85 7.97
C ASN A 174 -6.74 13.76 7.70
N GLY A 175 -7.37 13.69 6.51
CA GLY A 175 -8.59 14.40 6.18
C GLY A 175 -8.41 15.86 5.73
N ASP A 176 -7.18 16.32 5.52
CA ASP A 176 -6.90 17.68 5.00
C ASP A 176 -6.86 17.68 3.47
N TYR A 177 -8.02 17.39 2.86
CA TYR A 177 -8.14 17.15 1.42
C TYR A 177 -7.77 18.36 0.56
N ALA A 178 -8.07 19.58 0.99
CA ALA A 178 -7.77 20.77 0.20
C ALA A 178 -6.25 20.99 0.07
N ALA A 179 -5.52 20.87 1.18
CA ALA A 179 -4.07 20.97 1.17
C ALA A 179 -3.42 19.78 0.47
N ALA A 180 -3.97 18.56 0.65
CA ALA A 180 -3.52 17.36 -0.01
C ALA A 180 -3.59 17.48 -1.54
N GLU A 181 -4.74 17.92 -2.08
CA GLU A 181 -4.92 18.10 -3.52
C GLU A 181 -3.96 19.15 -4.09
N ALA A 182 -3.86 20.31 -3.46
CA ALA A 182 -2.97 21.38 -3.91
C ALA A 182 -1.51 20.92 -3.94
N THR A 183 -1.06 20.23 -2.87
CA THR A 183 0.31 19.73 -2.75
C THR A 183 0.60 18.62 -3.76
N GLY A 184 -0.31 17.67 -3.93
CA GLY A 184 -0.15 16.56 -4.87
C GLY A 184 -0.13 17.02 -6.32
N ARG A 185 -0.98 17.98 -6.70
CA ARG A 185 -0.95 18.59 -8.04
C ARG A 185 0.38 19.30 -8.31
N SER A 186 0.89 20.07 -7.34
CA SER A 186 2.20 20.70 -7.45
C SER A 186 3.33 19.68 -7.61
N ALA A 187 3.26 18.54 -6.93
CA ALA A 187 4.25 17.47 -7.10
C ALA A 187 4.23 16.89 -8.53
N VAL A 188 3.05 16.64 -9.10
CA VAL A 188 2.90 16.14 -10.48
C VAL A 188 3.32 17.19 -11.52
N GLU A 189 3.08 18.49 -11.27
CA GLU A 189 3.59 19.57 -12.13
C GLU A 189 5.13 19.61 -12.18
N LEU A 190 5.79 19.34 -11.03
CA LEU A 190 7.25 19.28 -10.95
C LEU A 190 7.82 18.01 -11.60
N GLN A 191 7.13 16.88 -11.42
CA GLN A 191 7.53 15.58 -11.95
C GLN A 191 6.30 14.78 -12.39
N PRO A 192 5.91 14.87 -13.67
CA PRO A 192 4.72 14.17 -14.18
C PRO A 192 4.74 12.64 -14.02
N ARG A 193 5.95 12.05 -13.92
CA ARG A 193 6.14 10.61 -13.73
C ARG A 193 6.07 10.15 -12.28
N ASP A 194 5.84 11.06 -11.33
CA ASP A 194 5.68 10.71 -9.92
C ASP A 194 4.34 9.96 -9.71
N GLY A 195 4.42 8.63 -9.76
CA GLY A 195 3.26 7.74 -9.62
C GLY A 195 2.59 7.85 -8.25
N TRP A 196 3.37 8.16 -7.21
CA TRP A 196 2.84 8.33 -5.85
C TRP A 196 2.07 9.66 -5.69
N ALA A 197 2.60 10.75 -6.22
CA ALA A 197 1.91 12.04 -6.20
C ALA A 197 0.61 12.00 -7.04
N GLN A 198 0.64 11.33 -8.22
CA GLN A 198 -0.54 11.05 -9.04
C GLN A 198 -1.62 10.33 -8.23
N HIS A 199 -1.24 9.29 -7.50
CA HIS A 199 -2.06 8.47 -6.62
C HIS A 199 -2.63 9.27 -5.44
N ALA A 200 -1.83 10.13 -4.79
CA ALA A 200 -2.30 10.94 -3.68
C ALA A 200 -3.47 11.86 -4.06
N VAL A 201 -3.42 12.47 -5.26
CA VAL A 201 -4.54 13.26 -5.79
C VAL A 201 -5.75 12.37 -6.10
N ALA A 202 -5.52 11.16 -6.63
CA ALA A 202 -6.60 10.22 -6.86
C ALA A 202 -7.34 9.86 -5.56
N HIS A 203 -6.62 9.62 -4.48
CA HIS A 203 -7.22 9.41 -3.16
C HIS A 203 -8.12 10.56 -2.71
N VAL A 204 -7.65 11.81 -2.85
CA VAL A 204 -8.46 12.98 -2.49
C VAL A 204 -9.77 13.02 -3.27
N LEU A 205 -9.71 12.80 -4.59
CA LEU A 205 -10.89 12.84 -5.46
C LEU A 205 -11.86 11.69 -5.14
N GLU A 206 -11.37 10.52 -4.74
CA GLU A 206 -12.19 9.41 -4.27
C GLU A 206 -12.89 9.73 -2.95
N MET A 207 -12.14 10.19 -1.95
CA MET A 207 -12.68 10.50 -0.62
C MET A 207 -13.71 11.64 -0.65
N GLN A 208 -13.56 12.59 -1.57
CA GLN A 208 -14.52 13.67 -1.79
C GLN A 208 -15.65 13.30 -2.76
N ASN A 209 -15.73 12.07 -3.26
CA ASN A 209 -16.74 11.60 -4.21
C ASN A 209 -16.77 12.40 -5.54
N ARG A 210 -15.58 12.77 -6.03
CA ARG A 210 -15.38 13.52 -7.28
C ARG A 210 -14.96 12.57 -8.41
N GLN A 211 -15.71 11.47 -8.62
CA GLN A 211 -15.35 10.36 -9.51
C GLN A 211 -15.06 10.80 -10.95
N ARG A 212 -15.90 11.68 -11.53
CA ARG A 212 -15.70 12.16 -12.90
C ARG A 212 -14.43 13.00 -13.05
N GLU A 213 -14.12 13.81 -12.06
CA GLU A 213 -12.85 14.54 -11.99
C GLU A 213 -11.66 13.59 -11.79
N GLY A 214 -11.84 12.54 -10.96
CA GLY A 214 -10.86 11.48 -10.79
C GLY A 214 -10.54 10.75 -12.09
N ILE A 215 -11.56 10.38 -12.86
CA ILE A 215 -11.39 9.79 -14.19
C ILE A 215 -10.64 10.77 -15.12
N ALA A 216 -11.03 12.03 -15.14
CA ALA A 216 -10.35 13.03 -15.96
C ALA A 216 -8.89 13.24 -15.53
N TRP A 217 -8.61 13.26 -14.23
CA TRP A 217 -7.26 13.34 -13.65
C TRP A 217 -6.39 12.16 -14.08
N MET A 218 -6.88 10.93 -13.89
CA MET A 218 -6.13 9.72 -14.22
C MET A 218 -5.88 9.61 -15.74
N ARG A 219 -6.92 9.83 -16.55
CA ARG A 219 -6.82 9.76 -18.02
C ARG A 219 -5.96 10.88 -18.61
N GLY A 220 -6.06 12.10 -18.06
CA GLY A 220 -5.30 13.25 -18.53
C GLY A 220 -3.79 13.12 -18.39
N ASN A 221 -3.33 12.38 -17.37
CA ASN A 221 -1.91 12.17 -17.07
C ASN A 221 -1.42 10.74 -17.41
N GLN A 222 -2.28 9.92 -18.01
CA GLN A 222 -2.04 8.49 -18.20
C GLN A 222 -0.67 8.17 -18.81
N GLN A 223 -0.23 8.90 -19.83
CA GLN A 223 1.03 8.68 -20.52
C GLN A 223 2.27 8.84 -19.61
N HIS A 224 2.14 9.47 -18.46
CA HIS A 224 3.24 9.75 -17.55
C HIS A 224 3.41 8.70 -16.44
N TRP A 225 2.31 8.05 -16.01
CA TRP A 225 2.33 7.09 -14.92
C TRP A 225 2.10 5.63 -15.37
N THR A 226 2.05 5.39 -16.68
CA THR A 226 2.01 4.04 -17.28
C THR A 226 3.32 3.69 -17.97
N GLY A 227 3.42 2.49 -18.49
CA GLY A 227 4.57 2.02 -19.28
C GLY A 227 5.62 1.36 -18.41
N ASP A 228 6.56 2.12 -17.88
CA ASP A 228 7.66 1.61 -17.06
C ASP A 228 7.44 1.84 -15.54
N SER A 229 6.23 2.22 -15.12
CA SER A 229 5.89 2.36 -13.71
C SER A 229 5.54 1.02 -13.08
N PHE A 230 6.26 0.61 -12.05
CA PHE A 230 5.92 -0.56 -11.24
C PHE A 230 4.78 -0.30 -10.23
N PHE A 231 4.24 0.92 -10.23
CA PHE A 231 3.07 1.32 -9.44
C PHE A 231 1.81 1.53 -10.30
N GLN A 232 1.91 1.28 -11.61
CA GLN A 232 0.80 1.54 -12.54
C GLN A 232 -0.44 0.70 -12.24
N GLY A 233 -0.29 -0.57 -11.82
CA GLY A 233 -1.40 -1.45 -11.48
C GLY A 233 -2.32 -0.82 -10.44
N HIS A 234 -1.73 -0.25 -9.39
CA HIS A 234 -2.44 0.43 -8.32
C HIS A 234 -3.15 1.72 -8.79
N ASN A 235 -2.50 2.50 -9.63
CA ASN A 235 -3.15 3.67 -10.24
C ASN A 235 -4.33 3.29 -11.15
N TRP A 236 -4.21 2.21 -11.93
CA TRP A 236 -5.33 1.66 -12.70
C TRP A 236 -6.46 1.14 -11.80
N TRP A 237 -6.12 0.57 -10.64
CA TRP A 237 -7.11 0.15 -9.66
C TRP A 237 -7.95 1.34 -9.13
N HIS A 238 -7.33 2.48 -8.81
CA HIS A 238 -8.09 3.69 -8.44
C HIS A 238 -9.03 4.16 -9.56
N LEU A 239 -8.59 4.10 -10.80
CA LEU A 239 -9.46 4.41 -11.93
C LEU A 239 -10.65 3.44 -12.01
N ALA A 240 -10.43 2.15 -11.75
CA ALA A 240 -11.49 1.16 -11.70
C ALA A 240 -12.48 1.42 -10.55
N LEU A 241 -12.02 1.90 -9.39
CA LEU A 241 -12.90 2.29 -8.29
C LEU A 241 -13.84 3.44 -8.67
N TYR A 242 -13.36 4.44 -9.42
CA TYR A 242 -14.22 5.50 -9.92
C TYR A 242 -15.34 4.98 -10.83
N TYR A 243 -15.00 4.12 -11.79
CA TYR A 243 -15.98 3.50 -12.66
C TYR A 243 -16.99 2.65 -11.88
N LEU A 244 -16.50 1.87 -10.90
CA LEU A 244 -17.36 1.05 -10.05
C LEU A 244 -18.34 1.89 -9.21
N ASP A 245 -17.88 3.03 -8.69
CA ASP A 245 -18.72 3.98 -7.94
C ASP A 245 -19.81 4.62 -8.81
N LEU A 246 -19.51 4.84 -10.08
CA LEU A 246 -20.50 5.33 -11.06
C LEU A 246 -21.46 4.22 -11.54
N GLY A 247 -21.17 2.95 -11.26
CA GLY A 247 -21.92 1.79 -11.73
C GLY A 247 -21.51 1.31 -13.12
N GLU A 248 -20.39 1.80 -13.63
CA GLU A 248 -19.80 1.45 -14.92
C GLU A 248 -18.96 0.16 -14.77
N VAL A 249 -19.64 -0.96 -14.48
CA VAL A 249 -19.02 -2.25 -14.12
C VAL A 249 -18.18 -2.81 -15.26
N ASP A 250 -18.62 -2.66 -16.51
CA ASP A 250 -17.91 -3.18 -17.69
C ASP A 250 -16.54 -2.50 -17.85
N GLU A 251 -16.45 -1.19 -17.57
CA GLU A 251 -15.18 -0.45 -17.58
C GLU A 251 -14.24 -0.96 -16.47
N ALA A 252 -14.75 -1.20 -15.27
CA ALA A 252 -13.96 -1.75 -14.18
C ALA A 252 -13.44 -3.17 -14.51
N LEU A 253 -14.26 -4.02 -15.14
CA LEU A 253 -13.85 -5.35 -15.59
C LEU A 253 -12.82 -5.29 -16.73
N ALA A 254 -12.98 -4.36 -17.68
CA ALA A 254 -12.00 -4.15 -18.75
C ALA A 254 -10.64 -3.73 -18.20
N LEU A 255 -10.61 -2.86 -17.18
CA LEU A 255 -9.38 -2.49 -16.49
C LEU A 255 -8.78 -3.66 -15.71
N PHE A 256 -9.60 -4.49 -15.08
CA PHE A 256 -9.12 -5.69 -14.40
C PHE A 256 -8.46 -6.67 -15.38
N ASP A 257 -9.15 -7.00 -16.47
CA ASP A 257 -8.66 -7.96 -17.49
C ASP A 257 -7.48 -7.40 -18.32
N GLY A 258 -7.28 -6.11 -18.29
CA GLY A 258 -6.20 -5.40 -18.98
C GLY A 258 -5.07 -5.00 -18.04
N PRO A 259 -4.93 -3.71 -17.69
CA PRO A 259 -3.72 -3.19 -17.05
C PRO A 259 -3.57 -3.56 -15.56
N ILE A 260 -4.65 -3.97 -14.87
CA ILE A 260 -4.56 -4.33 -13.43
C ILE A 260 -4.01 -5.74 -13.27
N PHE A 261 -4.65 -6.74 -13.91
CA PHE A 261 -4.28 -8.15 -13.69
C PHE A 261 -4.22 -9.00 -14.97
N GLY A 262 -4.35 -8.41 -16.15
CA GLY A 262 -4.29 -9.15 -17.43
C GLY A 262 -2.98 -9.91 -17.64
N ALA A 263 -1.85 -9.35 -17.19
CA ALA A 263 -0.54 -9.99 -17.22
C ALA A 263 -0.34 -11.07 -16.15
N ARG A 264 -1.29 -11.25 -15.22
CA ARG A 264 -1.23 -12.20 -14.09
C ARG A 264 0.06 -12.04 -13.27
N SER A 265 0.35 -10.81 -12.87
CA SER A 265 1.49 -10.48 -12.03
C SER A 265 1.51 -11.33 -10.75
N SER A 266 2.71 -11.68 -10.29
CA SER A 266 2.93 -12.33 -8.99
C SER A 266 3.34 -11.34 -7.90
N LEU A 267 3.48 -10.05 -8.21
CA LEU A 267 3.80 -9.03 -7.23
C LEU A 267 2.65 -8.88 -6.23
N VAL A 268 3.00 -8.81 -4.96
CA VAL A 268 2.02 -8.73 -3.86
C VAL A 268 1.10 -7.53 -4.02
N LEU A 269 1.63 -6.37 -4.41
CA LEU A 269 0.82 -5.17 -4.64
C LEU A 269 -0.28 -5.40 -5.69
N ASP A 270 0.07 -5.99 -6.82
CA ASP A 270 -0.89 -6.27 -7.89
C ASP A 270 -1.93 -7.32 -7.47
N LEU A 271 -1.51 -8.33 -6.70
CA LEU A 271 -2.40 -9.34 -6.14
C LEU A 271 -3.39 -8.75 -5.11
N VAL A 272 -2.95 -7.78 -4.28
CA VAL A 272 -3.79 -7.03 -3.35
C VAL A 272 -4.88 -6.29 -4.12
N ASP A 273 -4.50 -5.52 -5.13
CA ASP A 273 -5.43 -4.73 -5.95
C ASP A 273 -6.44 -5.61 -6.70
N ALA A 274 -5.94 -6.71 -7.28
CA ALA A 274 -6.79 -7.68 -7.97
C ALA A 274 -7.83 -8.30 -7.03
N ALA A 275 -7.42 -8.79 -5.86
CA ALA A 275 -8.33 -9.36 -4.88
C ALA A 275 -9.35 -8.34 -4.36
N ALA A 276 -8.89 -7.11 -4.07
CA ALA A 276 -9.73 -6.02 -3.58
C ALA A 276 -10.80 -5.60 -4.60
N LEU A 277 -10.45 -5.50 -5.89
CA LEU A 277 -11.42 -5.15 -6.94
C LEU A 277 -12.43 -6.26 -7.17
N LEU A 278 -12.00 -7.51 -7.27
CA LEU A 278 -12.91 -8.64 -7.43
C LEU A 278 -13.86 -8.77 -6.24
N TRP A 279 -13.38 -8.52 -5.00
CA TRP A 279 -14.25 -8.60 -3.82
C TRP A 279 -15.35 -7.51 -3.85
N ARG A 280 -15.03 -6.29 -4.26
CA ARG A 280 -16.04 -5.23 -4.44
C ARG A 280 -17.09 -5.59 -5.49
N LEU A 281 -16.68 -6.17 -6.60
CA LEU A 281 -17.57 -6.64 -7.65
C LEU A 281 -18.43 -7.82 -7.15
N HIS A 282 -17.85 -8.77 -6.42
CA HIS A 282 -18.54 -9.89 -5.79
C HIS A 282 -19.64 -9.44 -4.80
N LEU A 283 -19.34 -8.44 -3.96
CA LEU A 283 -20.33 -7.87 -3.04
C LEU A 283 -21.52 -7.25 -3.78
N GLN A 284 -21.31 -6.75 -5.01
CA GLN A 284 -22.37 -6.21 -5.85
C GLN A 284 -23.11 -7.27 -6.69
N GLY A 285 -22.76 -8.55 -6.56
CA GLY A 285 -23.39 -9.64 -7.27
C GLY A 285 -22.95 -9.79 -8.72
N VAL A 286 -21.80 -9.26 -9.10
CA VAL A 286 -21.23 -9.39 -10.44
C VAL A 286 -20.66 -10.79 -10.63
N GLU A 287 -20.98 -11.42 -11.75
CA GLU A 287 -20.41 -12.71 -12.15
C GLU A 287 -18.95 -12.55 -12.61
N LEU A 288 -18.03 -13.18 -11.90
CA LEU A 288 -16.58 -12.99 -12.09
C LEU A 288 -15.88 -14.12 -12.84
N GLY A 289 -16.58 -15.25 -13.05
CA GLY A 289 -16.06 -16.39 -13.80
C GLY A 289 -14.72 -16.91 -13.26
N SER A 290 -13.77 -17.16 -14.16
CA SER A 290 -12.45 -17.71 -13.82
C SER A 290 -11.46 -16.68 -13.23
N ARG A 291 -11.84 -15.41 -13.09
CA ARG A 291 -10.93 -14.37 -12.57
C ARG A 291 -10.46 -14.67 -11.15
N TRP A 292 -11.36 -15.19 -10.30
CA TRP A 292 -11.00 -15.63 -8.95
C TRP A 292 -9.93 -16.72 -8.93
N GLN A 293 -10.01 -17.69 -9.86
CA GLN A 293 -9.03 -18.78 -9.93
C GLN A 293 -7.63 -18.20 -10.21
N ALA A 294 -7.51 -17.26 -11.16
CA ALA A 294 -6.24 -16.65 -11.53
C ALA A 294 -5.61 -15.88 -10.36
N VAL A 295 -6.40 -15.11 -9.61
CA VAL A 295 -5.91 -14.37 -8.43
C VAL A 295 -5.53 -15.31 -7.30
N ALA A 296 -6.34 -16.36 -7.06
CA ALA A 296 -6.04 -17.36 -6.03
C ALA A 296 -4.77 -18.18 -6.36
N ASP A 297 -4.53 -18.49 -7.65
CA ASP A 297 -3.30 -19.15 -8.09
C ASP A 297 -2.05 -18.27 -7.80
N GLY A 298 -2.16 -16.96 -7.98
CA GLY A 298 -1.10 -16.00 -7.61
C GLY A 298 -0.82 -15.97 -6.10
N TRP A 299 -1.88 -16.01 -5.27
CA TRP A 299 -1.74 -16.03 -3.81
C TRP A 299 -1.32 -17.37 -3.22
N ALA A 300 -1.56 -18.50 -3.90
CA ALA A 300 -1.32 -19.84 -3.36
C ALA A 300 0.10 -20.07 -2.83
N PRO A 301 1.18 -19.64 -3.51
CA PRO A 301 2.55 -19.77 -2.97
C PRO A 301 2.78 -19.03 -1.66
N LEU A 302 2.01 -17.97 -1.40
CA LEU A 302 2.14 -17.08 -0.24
C LEU A 302 1.21 -17.46 0.93
N ALA A 303 0.31 -18.43 0.75
CA ALA A 303 -0.72 -18.82 1.72
C ALA A 303 -0.19 -19.20 3.12
N THR A 304 1.07 -19.63 3.20
CA THR A 304 1.69 -20.07 4.46
C THR A 304 2.71 -19.06 5.02
N ALA A 305 2.86 -17.90 4.40
CA ALA A 305 3.88 -16.92 4.78
C ALA A 305 3.62 -16.29 6.16
N GLY A 306 2.39 -15.87 6.44
CA GLY A 306 2.00 -15.28 7.73
C GLY A 306 2.85 -14.06 8.12
N GLN A 307 3.35 -13.32 7.12
CA GLN A 307 4.29 -12.22 7.29
C GLN A 307 3.60 -10.89 7.53
N TYR A 308 2.45 -10.67 6.87
CA TYR A 308 1.71 -9.42 6.95
C TYR A 308 0.21 -9.65 6.85
N ALA A 309 -0.50 -9.32 7.92
CA ALA A 309 -1.94 -9.57 8.07
C ALA A 309 -2.81 -8.88 7.00
N PHE A 310 -2.36 -7.75 6.46
CA PHE A 310 -3.04 -7.05 5.36
C PHE A 310 -3.03 -7.89 4.08
N ASN A 311 -1.88 -8.48 3.74
CA ASN A 311 -1.74 -9.38 2.60
C ASN A 311 -2.59 -10.65 2.80
N ASP A 312 -2.58 -11.21 4.02
CA ASP A 312 -3.40 -12.38 4.37
C ASP A 312 -4.89 -12.14 4.12
N ALA A 313 -5.40 -10.95 4.44
CA ALA A 313 -6.80 -10.60 4.21
C ALA A 313 -7.16 -10.60 2.71
N HIS A 314 -6.29 -10.09 1.85
CA HIS A 314 -6.50 -10.08 0.39
C HIS A 314 -6.36 -11.47 -0.22
N ALA A 315 -5.41 -12.28 0.26
CA ALA A 315 -5.31 -13.69 -0.11
C ALA A 315 -6.58 -14.47 0.30
N MET A 316 -7.13 -14.21 1.50
CA MET A 316 -8.38 -14.83 1.96
C MET A 316 -9.56 -14.46 1.05
N MET A 317 -9.69 -13.21 0.59
CA MET A 317 -10.71 -12.81 -0.40
C MET A 317 -10.61 -13.68 -1.67
N ALA A 318 -9.39 -13.88 -2.18
CA ALA A 318 -9.15 -14.67 -3.38
C ALA A 318 -9.48 -16.15 -3.16
N PHE A 319 -9.07 -16.74 -2.04
CA PHE A 319 -9.34 -18.14 -1.72
C PHE A 319 -10.83 -18.40 -1.52
N VAL A 320 -11.53 -17.51 -0.81
CA VAL A 320 -12.99 -17.60 -0.63
C VAL A 320 -13.71 -17.45 -1.97
N GLY A 321 -13.36 -16.46 -2.78
CA GLY A 321 -13.96 -16.22 -4.08
C GLY A 321 -13.73 -17.36 -5.08
N ALA A 322 -12.59 -18.06 -4.97
CA ALA A 322 -12.23 -19.19 -5.81
C ALA A 322 -12.67 -20.56 -5.25
N GLY A 323 -13.24 -20.64 -4.03
CA GLY A 323 -13.58 -21.90 -3.37
C GLY A 323 -12.36 -22.75 -3.01
N ARG A 324 -11.22 -22.12 -2.63
CA ARG A 324 -9.97 -22.79 -2.28
C ARG A 324 -9.88 -23.01 -0.77
N ASP A 325 -10.74 -23.86 -0.21
CA ASP A 325 -10.86 -24.10 1.24
C ASP A 325 -9.56 -24.56 1.90
N GLU A 326 -8.77 -25.40 1.24
CA GLU A 326 -7.48 -25.88 1.75
C GLU A 326 -6.47 -24.73 1.87
N ALA A 327 -6.41 -23.82 0.89
CA ALA A 327 -5.53 -22.66 0.93
C ALA A 327 -5.98 -21.66 2.03
N ALA A 328 -7.28 -21.45 2.19
CA ALA A 328 -7.84 -20.65 3.25
C ALA A 328 -7.49 -21.22 4.65
N ALA A 329 -7.60 -22.55 4.82
CA ALA A 329 -7.21 -23.21 6.06
C ALA A 329 -5.69 -23.10 6.33
N ALA A 330 -4.85 -23.25 5.32
CA ALA A 330 -3.41 -23.09 5.42
C ALA A 330 -3.01 -21.66 5.84
N LEU A 331 -3.69 -20.65 5.29
CA LEU A 331 -3.51 -19.25 5.67
C LEU A 331 -3.88 -19.01 7.14
N LEU A 332 -5.04 -19.50 7.61
CA LEU A 332 -5.43 -19.37 9.01
C LEU A 332 -4.45 -20.08 9.95
N ALA A 333 -3.90 -21.23 9.54
CA ALA A 333 -2.85 -21.91 10.30
C ALA A 333 -1.55 -21.08 10.34
N ALA A 334 -1.19 -20.36 9.26
CA ALA A 334 -0.06 -19.44 9.26
C ALA A 334 -0.28 -18.25 10.19
N GLN A 335 -1.47 -17.66 10.19
CA GLN A 335 -1.84 -16.61 11.14
C GLN A 335 -1.76 -17.09 12.59
N HIS A 336 -2.21 -18.32 12.85
CA HIS A 336 -2.11 -18.89 14.20
C HIS A 336 -0.64 -19.02 14.65
N ARG A 337 0.28 -19.36 13.75
CA ARG A 337 1.73 -19.34 14.06
C ARG A 337 2.24 -17.92 14.32
N ALA A 338 1.83 -16.93 13.48
CA ALA A 338 2.20 -15.53 13.65
C ALA A 338 1.77 -14.96 15.02
N LEU A 339 0.65 -15.40 15.57
CA LEU A 339 0.18 -15.01 16.90
C LEU A 339 1.08 -15.50 18.05
N GLN A 340 1.96 -16.47 17.82
CA GLN A 340 2.92 -16.98 18.82
C GLN A 340 4.29 -16.27 18.76
N GLY A 341 4.52 -15.43 17.73
CA GLY A 341 5.74 -14.66 17.55
C GLY A 341 5.76 -13.37 18.39
N ASP A 342 6.79 -12.57 18.18
CA ASP A 342 7.01 -11.25 18.82
C ASP A 342 7.05 -10.09 17.83
N ALA A 343 7.01 -10.37 16.51
CA ALA A 343 6.93 -9.38 15.44
C ALA A 343 5.65 -8.55 15.52
N ASP A 344 5.68 -7.34 14.94
CA ASP A 344 4.49 -6.46 14.87
C ASP A 344 3.30 -7.12 14.18
N ASN A 345 3.55 -8.04 13.25
CA ASN A 345 2.49 -8.80 12.59
C ASN A 345 1.64 -9.64 13.56
N ARG A 346 2.17 -10.03 14.73
CA ARG A 346 1.35 -10.64 15.79
C ARG A 346 0.20 -9.73 16.19
N ARG A 347 0.47 -8.44 16.40
CA ARG A 347 -0.55 -7.45 16.77
C ARG A 347 -1.50 -7.19 15.60
N PHE A 348 -0.99 -7.00 14.38
CA PHE A 348 -1.80 -6.79 13.18
C PHE A 348 -2.77 -7.96 12.95
N THR A 349 -2.28 -9.20 13.12
CA THR A 349 -3.07 -10.41 13.00
C THR A 349 -4.13 -10.51 14.11
N ALA A 350 -3.73 -10.29 15.37
CA ALA A 350 -4.64 -10.45 16.51
C ALA A 350 -5.77 -9.41 16.50
N GLU A 351 -5.45 -8.14 16.22
CA GLU A 351 -6.41 -7.06 16.36
C GLU A 351 -7.35 -6.94 15.15
N VAL A 352 -6.87 -7.19 13.92
CA VAL A 352 -7.63 -6.97 12.69
C VAL A 352 -7.58 -8.16 11.73
N GLY A 353 -6.39 -8.67 11.41
CA GLY A 353 -6.18 -9.61 10.31
C GLY A 353 -6.95 -10.92 10.48
N GLN A 354 -6.81 -11.61 11.61
CA GLN A 354 -7.49 -12.89 11.83
C GLN A 354 -9.01 -12.74 11.95
N PRO A 355 -9.57 -11.77 12.73
CA PRO A 355 -11.00 -11.51 12.72
C PRO A 355 -11.55 -11.21 11.31
N LEU A 356 -10.82 -10.45 10.48
CA LEU A 356 -11.21 -10.16 9.10
C LEU A 356 -11.18 -11.41 8.23
N CYS A 357 -10.11 -12.22 8.27
CA CYS A 357 -10.03 -13.47 7.49
C CYS A 357 -11.15 -14.44 7.86
N LEU A 358 -11.44 -14.61 9.15
CA LEU A 358 -12.57 -15.44 9.60
C LEU A 358 -13.93 -14.88 9.16
N ALA A 359 -14.09 -13.56 9.12
CA ALA A 359 -15.29 -12.92 8.63
C ALA A 359 -15.50 -13.11 7.12
N LEU A 360 -14.43 -13.01 6.33
CA LEU A 360 -14.45 -13.26 4.88
C LEU A 360 -14.83 -14.73 4.60
N GLN A 361 -14.26 -15.67 5.35
CA GLN A 361 -14.60 -17.08 5.25
C GLN A 361 -16.08 -17.32 5.61
N ALA A 362 -16.55 -16.77 6.73
CA ALA A 362 -17.95 -16.85 7.13
C ALA A 362 -18.89 -16.24 6.08
N PHE A 363 -18.50 -15.13 5.45
CA PHE A 363 -19.26 -14.51 4.37
C PHE A 363 -19.41 -15.47 3.17
N GLY A 364 -18.31 -16.09 2.73
CA GLY A 364 -18.30 -17.06 1.63
C GLY A 364 -19.15 -18.32 1.93
N GLN A 365 -19.23 -18.72 3.18
CA GLN A 365 -20.06 -19.83 3.65
C GLN A 365 -21.54 -19.49 3.87
N GLY A 366 -21.93 -18.20 3.63
CA GLY A 366 -23.28 -17.73 3.90
C GLY A 366 -23.60 -17.51 5.39
N GLU A 367 -22.61 -17.61 6.27
CA GLU A 367 -22.75 -17.37 7.72
C GLU A 367 -22.71 -15.86 8.04
N TYR A 368 -23.62 -15.10 7.41
CA TYR A 368 -23.59 -13.63 7.44
C TYR A 368 -23.66 -13.03 8.85
N ARG A 369 -24.39 -13.66 9.77
CA ARG A 369 -24.45 -13.19 11.17
C ARG A 369 -23.10 -13.31 11.84
N ARG A 370 -22.38 -14.40 11.60
CA ARG A 370 -21.01 -14.61 12.10
C ARG A 370 -20.05 -13.58 11.53
N CYS A 371 -20.14 -13.31 10.22
CA CYS A 371 -19.38 -12.26 9.58
C CYS A 371 -19.60 -10.89 10.27
N VAL A 372 -20.85 -10.51 10.53
CA VAL A 372 -21.18 -9.26 11.23
C VAL A 372 -20.58 -9.22 12.65
N GLU A 373 -20.67 -10.31 13.42
CA GLU A 373 -20.10 -10.40 14.76
C GLU A 373 -18.58 -10.17 14.77
N LEU A 374 -17.89 -10.68 13.77
CA LEU A 374 -16.43 -10.55 13.64
C LEU A 374 -16.00 -9.16 13.15
N LEU A 375 -16.74 -8.53 12.22
CA LEU A 375 -16.35 -7.25 11.63
C LEU A 375 -16.69 -6.04 12.49
N ARG A 376 -17.84 -6.02 13.16
CA ARG A 376 -18.28 -4.86 13.94
C ARG A 376 -17.25 -4.37 14.97
N PRO A 377 -16.59 -5.23 15.76
CA PRO A 377 -15.62 -4.78 16.76
C PRO A 377 -14.36 -4.16 16.17
N ILE A 378 -13.98 -4.55 14.93
CA ILE A 378 -12.70 -4.13 14.35
C ILE A 378 -12.81 -2.90 13.44
N ARG A 379 -14.01 -2.43 13.10
CA ARG A 379 -14.20 -1.24 12.22
C ARG A 379 -13.38 -0.04 12.65
N SER A 380 -13.45 0.34 13.91
CA SER A 380 -12.82 1.55 14.45
C SER A 380 -11.30 1.43 14.61
N ILE A 381 -10.76 0.24 14.45
CA ILE A 381 -9.32 -0.05 14.58
C ILE A 381 -8.71 -0.64 13.30
N ALA A 382 -9.47 -0.66 12.21
CA ALA A 382 -9.05 -1.29 10.96
C ALA A 382 -7.70 -0.75 10.44
N GLN A 383 -7.38 0.54 10.69
CA GLN A 383 -6.10 1.11 10.28
C GLN A 383 -4.89 0.43 10.94
N ARG A 384 -5.06 -0.30 12.06
CA ARG A 384 -3.94 -0.88 12.82
C ARG A 384 -3.17 -1.98 12.10
N PHE A 385 -3.69 -2.50 11.00
CA PHE A 385 -2.97 -3.47 10.15
C PHE A 385 -2.51 -2.88 8.81
N GLY A 386 -2.52 -1.54 8.68
CA GLY A 386 -2.10 -0.83 7.48
C GLY A 386 -3.23 -0.62 6.47
N GLY A 387 -2.84 -0.27 5.26
CA GLY A 387 -3.73 0.07 4.16
C GLY A 387 -4.25 1.51 4.22
N SER A 388 -4.74 2.00 3.09
CA SER A 388 -5.36 3.32 2.95
C SER A 388 -6.86 3.32 3.29
N HIS A 389 -7.46 4.49 3.39
CA HIS A 389 -8.92 4.61 3.51
C HIS A 389 -9.67 3.86 2.41
N ALA A 390 -9.22 3.98 1.14
CA ALA A 390 -9.80 3.29 0.00
C ALA A 390 -9.73 1.76 0.15
N GLN A 391 -8.61 1.23 0.62
CA GLN A 391 -8.41 -0.20 0.82
C GLN A 391 -9.23 -0.75 2.00
N ARG A 392 -9.24 -0.04 3.13
CA ARG A 392 -9.98 -0.44 4.34
C ARG A 392 -11.51 -0.38 4.19
N ASP A 393 -12.02 0.41 3.25
CA ASP A 393 -13.47 0.51 2.94
C ASP A 393 -14.11 -0.86 2.62
N LEU A 394 -13.32 -1.84 2.22
CA LEU A 394 -13.78 -3.22 2.02
C LEU A 394 -14.38 -3.86 3.26
N LEU A 395 -13.87 -3.53 4.46
CA LEU A 395 -14.44 -4.01 5.71
C LEU A 395 -15.89 -3.53 5.87
N ASP A 396 -16.12 -2.23 5.68
CA ASP A 396 -17.43 -1.62 5.82
C ASP A 396 -18.42 -2.11 4.77
N LEU A 397 -17.96 -2.29 3.53
CA LEU A 397 -18.78 -2.86 2.45
C LEU A 397 -19.18 -4.30 2.76
N THR A 398 -18.23 -5.12 3.22
CA THR A 398 -18.49 -6.52 3.59
C THR A 398 -19.46 -6.61 4.76
N LEU A 399 -19.28 -5.78 5.78
CA LEU A 399 -20.17 -5.73 6.94
C LEU A 399 -21.59 -5.33 6.54
N LEU A 400 -21.74 -4.29 5.74
CA LEU A 400 -23.03 -3.83 5.26
C LEU A 400 -23.73 -4.92 4.44
N GLU A 401 -23.03 -5.54 3.51
CA GLU A 401 -23.58 -6.60 2.68
C GLU A 401 -23.96 -7.84 3.52
N ALA A 402 -23.11 -8.22 4.48
CA ALA A 402 -23.42 -9.32 5.41
C ALA A 402 -24.65 -9.02 6.28
N ALA A 403 -24.82 -7.79 6.76
CA ALA A 403 -25.99 -7.40 7.53
C ALA A 403 -27.29 -7.51 6.72
N LEU A 404 -27.27 -7.09 5.44
CA LEU A 404 -28.42 -7.17 4.56
C LEU A 404 -28.75 -8.62 4.19
N ARG A 405 -27.76 -9.43 3.74
CA ARG A 405 -27.96 -10.85 3.39
C ARG A 405 -28.35 -11.69 4.60
N GLY A 406 -27.83 -11.37 5.79
CA GLY A 406 -28.11 -12.06 7.04
C GLY A 406 -29.45 -11.68 7.71
N GLY A 407 -30.26 -10.81 7.06
CA GLY A 407 -31.55 -10.37 7.57
C GLY A 407 -31.46 -9.46 8.80
N GLN A 408 -30.30 -8.88 9.09
CA GLN A 408 -30.12 -7.89 10.18
C GLN A 408 -30.51 -6.49 9.69
N LEU A 409 -31.77 -6.32 9.27
CA LEU A 409 -32.24 -5.16 8.51
C LEU A 409 -32.07 -3.82 9.25
N ALA A 410 -32.25 -3.82 10.58
CA ALA A 410 -32.04 -2.60 11.38
C ALA A 410 -30.58 -2.13 11.32
N LEU A 411 -29.63 -3.08 11.45
CA LEU A 411 -28.21 -2.80 11.32
C LEU A 411 -27.85 -2.39 9.88
N GLY A 412 -28.37 -3.12 8.89
CA GLY A 412 -28.12 -2.80 7.46
C GLY A 412 -28.57 -1.39 7.11
N ARG A 413 -29.74 -0.93 7.60
CA ARG A 413 -30.23 0.45 7.42
C ARG A 413 -29.31 1.47 8.09
N ALA A 414 -28.86 1.20 9.33
CA ALA A 414 -27.96 2.10 10.03
C ALA A 414 -26.63 2.25 9.29
N LEU A 415 -26.02 1.15 8.86
CA LEU A 415 -24.76 1.17 8.09
C LEU A 415 -24.90 1.82 6.72
N ALA A 416 -26.05 1.61 6.03
CA ALA A 416 -26.33 2.26 4.77
C ALA A 416 -26.50 3.78 4.93
N ALA A 417 -27.13 4.23 6.02
CA ALA A 417 -27.26 5.65 6.35
C ALA A 417 -25.91 6.30 6.68
N GLU A 418 -25.06 5.64 7.49
CA GLU A 418 -23.69 6.08 7.77
C GLU A 418 -22.90 6.26 6.47
N ARG A 419 -22.95 5.25 5.58
CA ARG A 419 -22.25 5.29 4.29
C ARG A 419 -22.77 6.41 3.39
N LEU A 420 -24.07 6.60 3.31
CA LEU A 420 -24.68 7.65 2.51
C LEU A 420 -24.32 9.05 3.05
N GLN A 421 -24.23 9.21 4.37
CA GLN A 421 -23.78 10.45 4.99
C GLN A 421 -22.30 10.74 4.68
N ALA A 422 -21.45 9.72 4.73
CA ALA A 422 -20.02 9.86 4.43
C ALA A 422 -19.76 10.08 2.93
N LYS A 423 -20.56 9.45 2.05
CA LYS A 423 -20.42 9.48 0.59
C LYS A 423 -21.75 9.84 -0.11
N PRO A 424 -22.28 11.07 0.04
CA PRO A 424 -23.66 11.41 -0.36
C PRO A 424 -23.90 11.36 -1.88
N HIS A 425 -22.85 11.51 -2.69
CA HIS A 425 -22.94 11.48 -4.14
C HIS A 425 -22.49 10.14 -4.76
N ASN A 426 -22.09 9.18 -3.93
CA ASN A 426 -21.59 7.88 -4.36
C ASN A 426 -22.74 6.98 -4.82
N GLY A 427 -22.65 6.39 -6.03
CA GLY A 427 -23.68 5.52 -6.61
C GLY A 427 -23.86 4.24 -5.80
N VAL A 428 -22.78 3.64 -5.30
CA VAL A 428 -22.81 2.42 -4.46
C VAL A 428 -23.53 2.71 -3.14
N ALA A 429 -23.24 3.84 -2.48
CA ALA A 429 -23.90 4.23 -1.24
C ALA A 429 -25.42 4.42 -1.42
N ARG A 430 -25.84 5.04 -2.52
CA ARG A 430 -27.26 5.21 -2.85
C ARG A 430 -27.95 3.87 -3.09
N ARG A 431 -27.34 2.95 -3.86
CA ARG A 431 -27.88 1.61 -4.10
C ARG A 431 -28.07 0.83 -2.78
N TYR A 432 -27.09 0.88 -1.88
CA TYR A 432 -27.23 0.26 -0.56
C TYR A 432 -28.34 0.87 0.28
N SER A 433 -28.49 2.18 0.29
CA SER A 433 -29.56 2.88 1.00
C SER A 433 -30.94 2.50 0.47
N GLN A 434 -31.12 2.47 -0.85
CA GLN A 434 -32.36 2.04 -1.50
C GLN A 434 -32.68 0.58 -1.17
N ARG A 435 -31.73 -0.33 -1.37
CA ARG A 435 -31.90 -1.76 -1.08
C ARG A 435 -32.25 -2.01 0.39
N ALA A 436 -31.59 -1.30 1.32
CA ALA A 436 -31.90 -1.40 2.76
C ALA A 436 -33.32 -0.92 3.10
N ALA A 437 -33.87 0.04 2.36
CA ALA A 437 -35.24 0.50 2.50
C ALA A 437 -36.24 -0.53 1.94
N GLU A 438 -35.98 -1.07 0.75
CA GLU A 438 -36.83 -2.08 0.08
C GLU A 438 -36.95 -3.38 0.90
N LEU A 439 -35.86 -3.87 1.48
CA LEU A 439 -35.86 -5.07 2.31
C LEU A 439 -36.60 -4.89 3.66
N ALA A 440 -36.90 -3.67 4.03
CA ALA A 440 -37.56 -3.35 5.30
C ALA A 440 -39.05 -3.00 5.14
N ALA A 441 -39.52 -2.86 3.90
CA ALA A 441 -40.91 -2.63 3.52
C ALA A 441 -41.69 -3.95 3.43
#